data_ac964c19f9baf3f4ef0025fe06d2ece3
#
_entry.id   ac964c19f9baf3f4ef0025fe06d2ece3
#
_cell.length_a   1.000
_cell.length_b   1.000
_cell.length_c   1.000
_cell.angle_alpha   90.00
_cell.angle_beta   90.00
_cell.angle_gamma   90.00
#
_symmetry.space_group_name_H-M   'P 1'
#
loop_
_entity.id
_entity.type
_entity.pdbx_description
1 polymer ?
#
loop_
_entity_poly.entity_id
_entity_poly.type
_entity_poly.pdbx_seq_one_letter_code
_entity_poly.pdbx_strand_id
1 'polypeptide(L)'
;MTKPSWRILLGAIASLAVAACGGGGGGGGSTGGAGSGAGAPTGPTWTQGVFQSASTFINKCATVRTGRDSEGQTFPDQAGSLAQELFWLRSWTHETYLWNTEVTDQNPAAFSDRVNYFNVLKTNAVTASGKLKDQFHFVMTTADYLAQSNSAPEASYGAEIRVFAGSPPRDVRVVYTTAGTPATDLLTGTPKLTRGTKILTVDGVDVVNGGTTQAQIDILNNGTFPLNAGESHTFTVQYPDNSQRSITLVSAALVESPVNRTAVLHTSSGDVGYILFNTFSPFSSEKALVDAIALMKTNGVNDVVIDLRYNGGGLLAVASELSYMIAGSSRTAGHNFESLQFNAAAGSTDPVTGGANTPTPFYNTALGFSGPAAGTALQSLNLPRVYVLSTSNTCSASESVINGLRGANVDVSLIGSGTCGKPYGFYPADNCGETYFSIQFKGINDVGFGDYADGFIPQNSLATYGVRIPGCAVADDYTHELGDANEAMLSAALGYRANGSCPTPPPSSLGMASVSRSGPSIKTTGRSEAEQILRNMRDLRMPNRGGAVR
;
A
#
# COMPACT_ATOMS: atom_id res chain seq x y z
N MET A 1 -41.56 4.45 -32.51
CA MET A 1 -42.15 5.70 -32.02
C MET A 1 -41.07 6.56 -31.42
N THR A 2 -40.79 7.60 -32.16
CA THR A 2 -40.15 8.91 -31.84
C THR A 2 -39.01 9.01 -30.84
N LYS A 3 -37.83 9.25 -31.40
CA LYS A 3 -36.68 9.94 -30.77
C LYS A 3 -36.99 11.45 -30.62
N PRO A 4 -36.37 12.14 -29.66
CA PRO A 4 -36.00 13.52 -29.88
C PRO A 4 -34.48 13.74 -29.89
N SER A 5 -34.10 14.39 -30.95
CA SER A 5 -32.80 15.01 -31.23
C SER A 5 -32.59 16.27 -30.39
N TRP A 6 -31.41 16.48 -29.82
CA TRP A 6 -30.97 17.76 -29.28
C TRP A 6 -29.80 18.32 -30.07
N ARG A 7 -29.99 19.56 -30.45
CA ARG A 7 -29.14 20.37 -31.33
C ARG A 7 -27.99 20.99 -30.54
N ILE A 8 -26.83 20.98 -31.15
CA ILE A 8 -25.65 21.76 -30.81
C ILE A 8 -25.90 23.23 -31.08
N LEU A 9 -25.63 24.11 -30.11
CA LEU A 9 -25.47 25.54 -30.33
C LEU A 9 -24.04 25.94 -30.07
N LEU A 10 -23.34 26.30 -31.14
CA LEU A 10 -22.08 27.06 -31.08
C LEU A 10 -22.42 28.53 -30.75
N GLY A 11 -21.74 29.08 -29.76
CA GLY A 11 -21.75 30.50 -29.41
C GLY A 11 -20.34 31.06 -29.44
N ALA A 12 -20.17 32.06 -30.27
CA ALA A 12 -18.90 32.62 -30.68
C ALA A 12 -18.24 33.53 -29.62
N ILE A 13 -16.91 33.55 -29.73
CA ILE A 13 -15.95 34.40 -29.03
C ILE A 13 -16.12 35.86 -29.47
N ALA A 14 -16.11 36.80 -28.54
CA ALA A 14 -15.83 38.19 -28.79
C ALA A 14 -14.81 38.73 -27.80
N SER A 15 -13.61 38.98 -28.31
CA SER A 15 -12.52 39.65 -27.63
C SER A 15 -12.76 41.16 -27.70
N LEU A 16 -12.59 41.87 -26.59
CA LEU A 16 -12.41 43.34 -26.59
C LEU A 16 -11.24 43.71 -25.67
N ALA A 17 -10.19 44.18 -26.30
CA ALA A 17 -9.11 44.91 -25.67
C ALA A 17 -9.43 46.40 -25.70
N VAL A 18 -9.21 47.10 -24.61
CA VAL A 18 -9.05 48.57 -24.65
C VAL A 18 -7.91 48.98 -23.70
N ALA A 19 -7.06 49.81 -24.25
CA ALA A 19 -5.83 50.32 -23.67
C ALA A 19 -6.06 51.63 -22.90
N ALA A 20 -5.26 51.79 -21.92
CA ALA A 20 -4.39 52.84 -21.38
C ALA A 20 -4.70 54.35 -21.52
N CYS A 21 -4.11 55.07 -20.55
CA CYS A 21 -3.73 56.49 -20.40
C CYS A 21 -4.78 57.34 -19.70
N GLY A 22 -4.49 58.12 -18.65
CA GLY A 22 -3.30 58.72 -18.13
C GLY A 22 -3.67 60.05 -17.50
N GLY A 23 -3.09 60.43 -16.38
CA GLY A 23 -2.78 61.81 -16.08
C GLY A 23 -3.62 62.63 -15.10
N GLY A 24 -3.08 62.86 -13.92
CA GLY A 24 -2.80 64.20 -13.43
C GLY A 24 -3.75 64.95 -12.48
N GLY A 25 -3.37 65.02 -11.23
CA GLY A 25 -3.26 66.36 -10.59
C GLY A 25 -4.34 66.87 -9.63
N GLY A 26 -3.99 66.96 -8.34
CA GLY A 26 -4.22 68.18 -7.58
C GLY A 26 -5.35 68.26 -6.56
N GLY A 27 -4.98 68.14 -5.28
CA GLY A 27 -5.35 69.16 -4.30
C GLY A 27 -6.59 69.06 -3.43
N GLY A 28 -6.42 68.72 -2.16
CA GLY A 28 -6.96 69.53 -1.06
C GLY A 28 -8.27 69.09 -0.38
N GLY A 29 -8.18 68.85 0.92
CA GLY A 29 -9.21 69.22 1.87
C GLY A 29 -9.84 68.09 2.69
N SER A 30 -9.43 68.03 3.92
CA SER A 30 -9.91 67.30 5.07
C SER A 30 -11.45 67.26 5.27
N THR A 31 -11.95 66.13 5.74
CA THR A 31 -12.64 66.00 7.03
C THR A 31 -13.09 64.54 7.27
N GLY A 32 -13.02 64.13 8.51
CA GLY A 32 -13.12 62.81 9.05
C GLY A 32 -14.42 62.06 8.76
N GLY A 33 -14.25 60.76 8.62
CA GLY A 33 -15.28 59.74 8.70
C GLY A 33 -14.61 58.45 9.07
N ALA A 34 -14.69 58.07 10.36
CA ALA A 34 -14.27 56.76 10.82
C ALA A 34 -15.17 55.71 10.19
N GLY A 35 -14.76 55.20 9.02
CA GLY A 35 -15.23 53.98 8.46
C GLY A 35 -14.47 52.86 9.12
N SER A 36 -15.08 52.11 10.02
CA SER A 36 -14.64 50.83 10.47
C SER A 36 -14.49 49.89 9.27
N GLY A 37 -13.29 49.88 8.68
CA GLY A 37 -12.90 48.87 7.74
C GLY A 37 -12.97 47.53 8.51
N ALA A 38 -13.92 46.68 8.16
CA ALA A 38 -13.88 45.27 8.50
C ALA A 38 -12.52 44.79 8.00
N GLY A 39 -11.58 44.63 8.90
CA GLY A 39 -10.29 44.06 8.62
C GLY A 39 -10.53 42.71 7.91
N ALA A 40 -9.90 42.55 6.74
CA ALA A 40 -9.84 41.24 6.12
C ALA A 40 -9.44 40.24 7.21
N PRO A 41 -10.09 39.06 7.29
CA PRO A 41 -9.76 38.09 8.32
C PRO A 41 -8.27 37.80 8.22
N THR A 42 -7.53 38.23 9.22
CA THR A 42 -6.10 37.97 9.32
C THR A 42 -5.95 36.45 9.47
N GLY A 43 -5.51 35.79 8.39
CA GLY A 43 -5.20 34.36 8.40
C GLY A 43 -4.20 34.05 9.52
N PRO A 44 -3.99 32.76 9.82
CA PRO A 44 -3.04 32.36 10.86
C PRO A 44 -1.64 32.89 10.55
N THR A 45 -0.96 33.41 11.54
CA THR A 45 0.39 33.97 11.41
C THR A 45 1.42 32.93 11.83
N TRP A 46 2.41 32.72 10.98
CA TRP A 46 3.54 31.82 11.27
C TRP A 46 4.57 32.52 12.18
N THR A 47 4.99 31.79 13.17
CA THR A 47 6.17 32.09 13.99
C THR A 47 6.97 30.82 14.13
N GLN A 48 8.27 30.85 13.80
CA GLN A 48 9.14 29.69 13.85
C GLN A 48 9.15 29.06 15.24
N GLY A 49 8.95 27.74 15.31
CA GLY A 49 8.96 26.98 16.56
C GLY A 49 7.74 27.20 17.45
N VAL A 50 6.76 28.02 17.06
CA VAL A 50 5.51 28.23 17.79
C VAL A 50 4.37 27.56 17.04
N PHE A 51 3.77 26.53 17.64
CA PHE A 51 2.71 25.73 17.04
C PHE A 51 1.39 25.96 17.79
N GLN A 52 0.33 26.23 17.04
CA GLN A 52 -1.04 26.15 17.54
C GLN A 52 -1.52 24.70 17.39
N SER A 53 -2.53 24.28 18.16
CA SER A 53 -3.05 22.93 18.00
C SER A 53 -3.65 22.71 16.62
N ALA A 54 -3.43 21.50 16.04
CA ALA A 54 -4.01 21.08 14.77
C ALA A 54 -5.55 21.17 14.80
N SER A 55 -6.18 20.92 15.94
CA SER A 55 -7.63 21.04 16.13
C SER A 55 -8.19 22.44 15.85
N THR A 56 -7.36 23.48 15.90
CA THR A 56 -7.73 24.87 15.53
C THR A 56 -8.04 25.00 14.04
N PHE A 57 -7.42 24.19 13.20
CA PHE A 57 -7.43 24.32 11.75
C PHE A 57 -8.11 23.16 11.03
N ILE A 58 -8.39 22.06 11.70
CA ILE A 58 -8.99 20.86 11.11
C ILE A 58 -10.32 21.20 10.42
N ASN A 59 -10.53 20.64 9.24
CA ASN A 59 -11.73 20.83 8.41
C ASN A 59 -12.00 22.29 7.95
N LYS A 60 -11.05 23.20 8.10
CA LYS A 60 -11.15 24.57 7.60
C LYS A 60 -10.63 24.63 6.17
N CYS A 61 -11.54 24.43 5.20
CA CYS A 61 -11.23 24.14 3.81
C CYS A 61 -11.39 25.36 2.91
N ALA A 62 -10.43 25.58 2.02
CA ALA A 62 -10.54 26.60 0.96
C ALA A 62 -11.67 26.26 -0.02
N THR A 63 -11.92 24.97 -0.23
CA THR A 63 -13.06 24.46 -0.99
C THR A 63 -13.87 23.52 -0.10
N VAL A 64 -15.09 23.90 0.23
CA VAL A 64 -16.00 23.11 1.08
C VAL A 64 -16.70 22.05 0.25
N ARG A 65 -16.54 20.78 0.62
CA ARG A 65 -17.34 19.69 0.05
C ARG A 65 -18.72 19.70 0.68
N THR A 66 -19.74 19.37 -0.09
CA THR A 66 -21.14 19.28 0.34
C THR A 66 -21.70 17.90 0.05
N GLY A 67 -22.68 17.48 0.83
CA GLY A 67 -23.30 16.16 0.67
C GLY A 67 -22.68 15.09 1.56
N ARG A 68 -22.55 13.89 1.02
CA ARG A 68 -22.06 12.70 1.76
C ARG A 68 -20.98 12.00 0.95
N ASP A 69 -20.06 11.35 1.65
CA ASP A 69 -19.06 10.46 1.05
C ASP A 69 -19.68 9.12 0.58
N SER A 70 -18.84 8.23 0.04
CA SER A 70 -19.26 6.91 -0.42
C SER A 70 -19.76 5.97 0.69
N GLU A 71 -19.45 6.30 1.95
CA GLU A 71 -19.91 5.57 3.14
C GLU A 71 -21.17 6.19 3.76
N GLY A 72 -21.69 7.25 3.13
CA GLY A 72 -22.91 7.95 3.57
C GLY A 72 -22.69 8.95 4.71
N GLN A 73 -21.43 9.28 5.07
CA GLN A 73 -21.11 10.26 6.10
C GLN A 73 -21.12 11.68 5.52
N THR A 74 -21.63 12.61 6.28
CA THR A 74 -21.61 14.04 5.89
C THR A 74 -20.18 14.57 6.00
N PHE A 75 -19.73 15.30 4.98
CA PHE A 75 -18.41 15.93 5.02
C PHE A 75 -18.31 16.93 6.17
N PRO A 76 -17.22 16.90 6.98
CA PRO A 76 -17.04 17.78 8.14
C PRO A 76 -16.56 19.18 7.76
N ASP A 77 -16.42 19.49 6.47
CA ASP A 77 -15.80 20.69 5.94
C ASP A 77 -16.48 21.98 6.40
N GLN A 78 -15.69 22.93 6.80
CA GLN A 78 -16.08 24.30 7.16
C GLN A 78 -15.37 25.28 6.23
N ALA A 79 -16.01 26.44 5.96
CA ALA A 79 -15.37 27.46 5.18
C ALA A 79 -14.05 27.95 5.84
N GLY A 80 -13.00 27.96 5.07
CA GLY A 80 -11.65 28.27 5.50
C GLY A 80 -10.80 28.83 4.36
N SER A 81 -9.50 28.59 4.42
CA SER A 81 -8.55 29.06 3.42
C SER A 81 -7.39 28.07 3.27
N LEU A 82 -6.68 28.12 2.14
CA LEU A 82 -5.46 27.33 1.94
C LEU A 82 -4.44 27.55 3.09
N ALA A 83 -4.33 28.79 3.60
CA ALA A 83 -3.44 29.06 4.74
C ALA A 83 -3.82 28.22 5.96
N GLN A 84 -5.11 28.05 6.26
CA GLN A 84 -5.57 27.23 7.39
C GLN A 84 -5.30 25.75 7.16
N GLU A 85 -5.46 25.24 5.94
CA GLU A 85 -5.11 23.86 5.59
C GLU A 85 -3.60 23.61 5.75
N LEU A 86 -2.74 24.53 5.31
CA LEU A 86 -1.29 24.42 5.49
C LEU A 86 -0.89 24.50 6.97
N PHE A 87 -1.54 25.36 7.78
CA PHE A 87 -1.32 25.42 9.21
C PHE A 87 -1.79 24.16 9.93
N TRP A 88 -2.87 23.52 9.45
CA TRP A 88 -3.27 22.22 9.95
C TRP A 88 -2.17 21.18 9.71
N LEU A 89 -1.66 21.06 8.48
CA LEU A 89 -0.56 20.13 8.15
C LEU A 89 0.66 20.34 9.03
N ARG A 90 1.07 21.60 9.23
CA ARG A 90 2.20 21.94 10.09
C ARG A 90 2.00 21.48 11.53
N SER A 91 0.86 21.81 12.10
CA SER A 91 0.54 21.51 13.49
C SER A 91 0.33 20.00 13.71
N TRP A 92 -0.40 19.35 12.83
CA TRP A 92 -0.64 17.91 12.86
C TRP A 92 0.67 17.12 12.75
N THR A 93 1.58 17.50 11.86
CA THR A 93 2.92 16.90 11.77
C THR A 93 3.69 17.10 13.07
N HIS A 94 3.69 18.29 13.63
CA HIS A 94 4.35 18.57 14.90
C HIS A 94 3.80 17.72 16.04
N GLU A 95 2.48 17.53 16.11
CA GLU A 95 1.82 16.77 17.18
C GLU A 95 2.01 15.26 17.01
N THR A 96 1.95 14.73 15.79
CA THR A 96 1.76 13.28 15.58
C THR A 96 2.93 12.57 14.88
N TYR A 97 3.73 13.26 14.08
CA TYR A 97 4.81 12.63 13.32
C TYR A 97 5.88 12.00 14.24
N LEU A 98 6.25 10.75 13.97
CA LEU A 98 7.18 9.99 14.84
C LEU A 98 8.52 10.70 15.02
N TRP A 99 9.03 11.32 13.99
CA TRP A 99 10.30 12.08 13.99
C TRP A 99 10.08 13.59 13.91
N ASN A 100 9.08 14.09 14.62
CA ASN A 100 8.67 15.49 14.60
C ASN A 100 9.82 16.48 14.89
N THR A 101 10.80 16.10 15.70
CA THR A 101 11.99 16.89 16.01
C THR A 101 13.03 16.95 14.89
N GLU A 102 12.91 16.07 13.89
CA GLU A 102 13.79 16.04 12.71
C GLU A 102 13.23 16.87 11.55
N VAL A 103 12.02 17.42 11.67
CA VAL A 103 11.36 18.22 10.62
C VAL A 103 11.76 19.69 10.75
N THR A 104 12.22 20.27 9.65
CA THR A 104 12.47 21.72 9.59
C THR A 104 11.14 22.48 9.55
N ASP A 105 10.90 23.36 10.50
CA ASP A 105 9.71 24.22 10.55
C ASP A 105 9.76 25.30 9.45
N GLN A 106 9.08 25.04 8.34
CA GLN A 106 9.00 25.95 7.20
C GLN A 106 7.74 26.81 7.25
N ASN A 107 7.87 28.07 6.80
CA ASN A 107 6.73 28.99 6.74
C ASN A 107 5.68 28.48 5.72
N PRO A 108 4.43 28.18 6.16
CA PRO A 108 3.37 27.75 5.25
C PRO A 108 3.08 28.71 4.11
N ALA A 109 3.25 30.03 4.32
CA ALA A 109 3.02 31.06 3.30
C ALA A 109 3.96 30.97 2.09
N ALA A 110 5.04 30.20 2.16
CA ALA A 110 5.94 29.95 1.04
C ALA A 110 5.39 28.91 0.04
N PHE A 111 4.26 28.28 0.33
CA PHE A 111 3.69 27.21 -0.47
C PHE A 111 2.31 27.59 -1.03
N SER A 112 2.08 27.23 -2.29
CA SER A 112 0.84 27.52 -3.02
C SER A 112 -0.15 26.36 -3.06
N ASP A 113 0.24 25.18 -2.53
CA ASP A 113 -0.60 23.98 -2.48
C ASP A 113 -0.22 23.07 -1.30
N ARG A 114 -1.17 22.21 -0.94
CA ARG A 114 -1.08 21.29 0.19
C ARG A 114 -0.05 20.18 -0.01
N VAL A 115 0.01 19.62 -1.21
CA VAL A 115 0.82 18.44 -1.51
C VAL A 115 2.31 18.79 -1.42
N ASN A 116 2.71 19.90 -2.03
CA ASN A 116 4.10 20.36 -1.99
C ASN A 116 4.52 20.73 -0.56
N TYR A 117 3.63 21.34 0.23
CA TYR A 117 3.94 21.61 1.63
C TYR A 117 4.04 20.32 2.45
N PHE A 118 3.09 19.40 2.30
CA PHE A 118 3.13 18.13 3.01
C PHE A 118 4.41 17.34 2.72
N ASN A 119 4.84 17.29 1.46
CA ASN A 119 6.03 16.56 1.04
C ASN A 119 7.35 17.01 1.71
N VAL A 120 7.42 18.22 2.25
CA VAL A 120 8.59 18.70 2.99
C VAL A 120 8.47 18.53 4.50
N LEU A 121 7.30 18.10 5.02
CA LEU A 121 7.05 17.91 6.45
C LEU A 121 7.48 16.50 6.91
N LYS A 122 8.68 16.07 6.54
CA LYS A 122 9.26 14.77 6.90
C LYS A 122 10.75 14.82 7.14
N THR A 123 11.28 13.77 7.79
CA THR A 123 12.72 13.61 7.97
C THR A 123 13.44 13.25 6.66
N ASN A 124 14.66 13.73 6.51
CA ASN A 124 15.59 13.30 5.45
C ASN A 124 16.69 12.36 5.98
N ALA A 125 16.60 11.91 7.23
CA ALA A 125 17.54 10.98 7.81
C ALA A 125 17.50 9.60 7.11
N VAL A 126 18.59 8.86 7.18
CA VAL A 126 18.73 7.55 6.55
C VAL A 126 18.87 6.43 7.58
N THR A 127 18.56 5.19 7.18
CA THR A 127 18.82 3.98 7.94
C THR A 127 20.30 3.56 7.84
N ALA A 128 20.67 2.50 8.51
CA ALA A 128 22.04 1.97 8.45
C ALA A 128 22.46 1.54 7.03
N SER A 129 21.52 1.10 6.20
CA SER A 129 21.77 0.76 4.79
C SER A 129 21.84 1.97 3.86
N GLY A 130 21.57 3.18 4.34
CA GLY A 130 21.54 4.41 3.54
C GLY A 130 20.18 4.70 2.87
N LYS A 131 19.12 3.90 3.13
CA LYS A 131 17.76 4.20 2.69
C LYS A 131 17.20 5.37 3.51
N LEU A 132 16.33 6.19 2.91
CA LEU A 132 15.57 7.18 3.68
C LEU A 132 14.75 6.50 4.77
N LYS A 133 14.75 7.04 5.99
CA LYS A 133 13.90 6.55 7.11
C LYS A 133 12.43 6.66 6.74
N ASP A 134 12.04 7.78 6.14
CA ASP A 134 10.67 8.02 5.68
C ASP A 134 10.61 8.07 4.15
N GLN A 135 10.31 6.94 3.54
CA GLN A 135 9.92 6.78 2.14
C GLN A 135 8.43 6.46 1.99
N PHE A 136 7.65 6.67 3.06
CA PHE A 136 6.26 6.23 3.17
C PHE A 136 5.26 7.38 3.35
N HIS A 137 5.76 8.60 3.33
CA HIS A 137 5.01 9.84 3.48
C HIS A 137 4.34 10.22 2.15
N PHE A 138 3.01 10.22 2.10
CA PHE A 138 2.29 10.51 0.86
C PHE A 138 0.86 11.01 1.14
N VAL A 139 0.18 11.47 0.10
CA VAL A 139 -1.20 11.95 0.13
C VAL A 139 -1.95 11.46 -1.10
N MET A 140 -3.25 11.23 -0.95
CA MET A 140 -4.15 10.90 -2.06
C MET A 140 -5.54 11.48 -1.77
N THR A 141 -6.44 11.48 -2.77
CA THR A 141 -7.80 11.92 -2.52
C THR A 141 -8.53 10.97 -1.57
N THR A 142 -9.35 11.51 -0.67
CA THR A 142 -10.16 10.69 0.25
C THR A 142 -11.10 9.75 -0.51
N ALA A 143 -11.59 10.17 -1.68
CA ALA A 143 -12.46 9.33 -2.51
C ALA A 143 -11.74 8.07 -3.02
N ASP A 144 -10.51 8.21 -3.54
CA ASP A 144 -9.71 7.08 -4.01
C ASP A 144 -9.35 6.14 -2.85
N TYR A 145 -8.99 6.72 -1.69
CA TYR A 145 -8.69 5.94 -0.49
C TYR A 145 -9.87 5.07 -0.04
N LEU A 146 -11.08 5.64 0.04
CA LEU A 146 -12.29 4.91 0.40
C LEU A 146 -12.65 3.84 -0.64
N ALA A 147 -12.52 4.14 -1.94
CA ALA A 147 -12.77 3.18 -3.00
C ALA A 147 -11.86 1.94 -2.88
N GLN A 148 -10.57 2.15 -2.66
CA GLN A 148 -9.60 1.05 -2.50
C GLN A 148 -9.85 0.25 -1.21
N SER A 149 -10.18 0.92 -0.11
CA SER A 149 -10.47 0.28 1.18
C SER A 149 -11.67 -0.65 1.10
N ASN A 150 -12.67 -0.27 0.33
CA ASN A 150 -13.92 -1.01 0.14
C ASN A 150 -13.84 -2.06 -0.98
N SER A 151 -12.64 -2.37 -1.51
CA SER A 151 -12.45 -3.34 -2.61
C SER A 151 -13.28 -3.00 -3.84
N ALA A 152 -13.29 -1.73 -4.26
CA ALA A 152 -13.96 -1.34 -5.50
C ALA A 152 -13.39 -2.13 -6.69
N PRO A 153 -14.25 -2.60 -7.64
CA PRO A 153 -13.75 -3.27 -8.82
C PRO A 153 -12.86 -2.35 -9.67
N GLU A 154 -11.73 -2.87 -10.14
CA GLU A 154 -10.80 -2.16 -11.01
C GLU A 154 -10.71 -2.83 -12.37
N ALA A 155 -10.43 -2.05 -13.42
CA ALA A 155 -10.20 -2.59 -14.74
C ALA A 155 -8.90 -3.40 -14.77
N SER A 156 -8.98 -4.69 -15.09
CA SER A 156 -7.83 -5.58 -15.06
C SER A 156 -8.03 -6.78 -15.98
N TYR A 157 -6.93 -7.44 -16.34
CA TYR A 157 -6.98 -8.78 -16.96
C TYR A 157 -6.94 -9.89 -15.92
N GLY A 158 -6.71 -9.58 -14.65
CA GLY A 158 -6.48 -10.58 -13.59
C GLY A 158 -5.07 -11.17 -13.61
N ALA A 159 -4.12 -10.42 -14.13
CA ALA A 159 -2.70 -10.74 -14.11
C ALA A 159 -1.93 -9.61 -13.41
N GLU A 160 -1.08 -9.96 -12.47
CA GLU A 160 -0.07 -9.02 -11.96
C GLU A 160 1.08 -8.98 -12.94
N ILE A 161 1.27 -7.84 -13.59
CA ILE A 161 2.34 -7.60 -14.58
C ILE A 161 3.32 -6.60 -13.98
N ARG A 162 4.61 -6.91 -14.03
CA ARG A 162 5.68 -6.05 -13.51
C ARG A 162 6.77 -5.80 -14.54
N VAL A 163 7.34 -4.62 -14.44
CA VAL A 163 8.49 -4.18 -15.22
C VAL A 163 9.74 -4.37 -14.38
N PHE A 164 10.57 -5.35 -14.74
CA PHE A 164 11.84 -5.66 -14.08
C PHE A 164 12.99 -4.78 -14.59
N ALA A 165 12.92 -4.35 -15.85
CA ALA A 165 13.81 -3.36 -16.43
C ALA A 165 12.97 -2.31 -17.16
N GLY A 166 12.99 -1.07 -16.69
CA GLY A 166 12.17 0.03 -17.24
C GLY A 166 12.77 0.74 -18.44
N SER A 167 14.08 0.56 -18.68
CA SER A 167 14.80 1.07 -19.85
C SER A 167 15.11 -0.04 -20.84
N PRO A 168 15.16 0.23 -22.15
CA PRO A 168 15.52 -0.77 -23.13
C PRO A 168 16.91 -1.40 -22.92
N PRO A 169 17.04 -2.72 -23.10
CA PRO A 169 15.98 -3.67 -23.37
C PRO A 169 15.12 -3.92 -22.12
N ARG A 170 13.79 -3.62 -22.23
CA ARG A 170 12.87 -3.77 -21.10
C ARG A 170 12.55 -5.24 -20.85
N ASP A 171 12.30 -5.54 -19.59
CA ASP A 171 11.83 -6.86 -19.14
C ASP A 171 10.48 -6.68 -18.42
N VAL A 172 9.40 -7.09 -19.08
CA VAL A 172 8.03 -7.01 -18.57
C VAL A 172 7.45 -8.41 -18.51
N ARG A 173 7.03 -8.83 -17.30
CA ARG A 173 6.57 -10.21 -17.08
C ARG A 173 5.31 -10.27 -16.23
N VAL A 174 4.58 -11.36 -16.43
CA VAL A 174 3.49 -11.81 -15.56
C VAL A 174 4.10 -12.41 -14.29
N VAL A 175 3.70 -11.88 -13.13
CA VAL A 175 4.17 -12.32 -11.82
C VAL A 175 3.29 -13.44 -11.28
N TYR A 176 1.97 -13.28 -11.39
CA TYR A 176 0.95 -14.31 -11.13
C TYR A 176 -0.35 -13.94 -11.86
N THR A 177 -1.27 -14.89 -11.92
CA THR A 177 -2.62 -14.70 -12.45
C THR A 177 -3.67 -15.09 -11.40
N THR A 178 -4.86 -14.52 -11.51
CA THR A 178 -6.02 -14.86 -10.68
C THR A 178 -6.94 -15.79 -11.47
N ALA A 179 -7.33 -16.90 -10.88
CA ALA A 179 -8.20 -17.88 -11.52
C ALA A 179 -9.58 -17.29 -11.87
N GLY A 180 -10.14 -17.72 -13.00
CA GLY A 180 -11.45 -17.28 -13.47
C GLY A 180 -11.48 -15.86 -14.04
N THR A 181 -10.33 -15.33 -14.46
CA THR A 181 -10.18 -13.99 -15.04
C THR A 181 -9.75 -14.08 -16.50
N PRO A 182 -9.84 -12.99 -17.28
CA PRO A 182 -9.42 -12.97 -18.70
C PRO A 182 -8.00 -13.49 -18.95
N ALA A 183 -7.07 -13.30 -18.01
CA ALA A 183 -5.71 -13.80 -18.10
C ALA A 183 -5.64 -15.33 -18.10
N THR A 184 -6.57 -16.00 -17.42
CA THR A 184 -6.62 -17.47 -17.26
C THR A 184 -7.58 -18.15 -18.23
N ASP A 185 -8.28 -17.40 -19.10
CA ASP A 185 -9.04 -17.98 -20.21
C ASP A 185 -8.15 -18.88 -21.06
N LEU A 186 -8.70 -20.00 -21.53
CA LEU A 186 -7.94 -20.93 -22.33
C LEU A 186 -7.87 -20.52 -23.79
N LEU A 187 -6.67 -20.52 -24.32
CA LEU A 187 -6.41 -20.46 -25.75
C LEU A 187 -5.82 -21.82 -26.18
N THR A 188 -6.58 -22.61 -26.95
CA THR A 188 -6.20 -23.96 -27.38
C THR A 188 -5.77 -24.88 -26.21
N GLY A 189 -6.52 -24.82 -25.08
CA GLY A 189 -6.27 -25.65 -23.90
C GLY A 189 -5.18 -25.13 -22.94
N THR A 190 -4.54 -23.99 -23.24
CA THR A 190 -3.53 -23.36 -22.36
C THR A 190 -4.04 -21.99 -21.90
N PRO A 191 -3.82 -21.59 -20.64
CA PRO A 191 -4.14 -20.22 -20.21
C PRO A 191 -3.45 -19.18 -21.10
N LYS A 192 -4.14 -18.05 -21.35
CA LYS A 192 -3.58 -16.94 -22.14
C LYS A 192 -2.32 -16.37 -21.52
N LEU A 193 -2.29 -16.29 -20.18
CA LEU A 193 -1.12 -15.88 -19.42
C LEU A 193 -0.83 -16.88 -18.31
N THR A 194 0.45 -17.11 -18.08
CA THR A 194 0.98 -17.89 -16.94
C THR A 194 2.09 -17.10 -16.27
N ARG A 195 2.46 -17.50 -15.06
CA ARG A 195 3.61 -16.91 -14.38
C ARG A 195 4.87 -16.99 -15.24
N GLY A 196 5.67 -15.91 -15.24
CA GLY A 196 6.91 -15.80 -16.01
C GLY A 196 6.73 -15.46 -17.49
N THR A 197 5.50 -15.45 -18.00
CA THR A 197 5.22 -15.01 -19.39
C THR A 197 5.75 -13.60 -19.60
N LYS A 198 6.61 -13.42 -20.59
CA LYS A 198 7.14 -12.10 -21.01
C LYS A 198 6.20 -11.43 -22.01
N ILE A 199 6.01 -10.13 -21.87
CA ILE A 199 5.27 -9.31 -22.82
C ILE A 199 6.27 -8.74 -23.82
N LEU A 200 6.12 -9.10 -25.10
CA LEU A 200 7.02 -8.67 -26.17
C LEU A 200 6.46 -7.48 -26.95
N THR A 201 5.16 -7.48 -27.25
CA THR A 201 4.49 -6.35 -27.91
C THR A 201 3.12 -6.10 -27.27
N VAL A 202 2.64 -4.86 -27.32
CA VAL A 202 1.29 -4.45 -26.97
C VAL A 202 0.76 -3.62 -28.13
N ASP A 203 -0.36 -4.06 -28.73
CA ASP A 203 -1.00 -3.43 -29.90
C ASP A 203 -0.01 -3.10 -31.03
N GLY A 204 0.92 -4.04 -31.26
CA GLY A 204 1.95 -3.92 -32.28
C GLY A 204 3.18 -3.09 -31.93
N VAL A 205 3.19 -2.43 -30.76
CA VAL A 205 4.35 -1.67 -30.26
C VAL A 205 5.28 -2.61 -29.50
N ASP A 206 6.57 -2.61 -29.86
CA ASP A 206 7.61 -3.38 -29.18
C ASP A 206 7.80 -2.88 -27.75
N VAL A 207 7.58 -3.75 -26.77
CA VAL A 207 7.79 -3.48 -25.35
C VAL A 207 9.27 -3.43 -25.02
N VAL A 208 10.06 -4.32 -25.61
CA VAL A 208 11.47 -4.55 -25.23
C VAL A 208 12.34 -3.37 -25.62
N ASN A 209 12.27 -2.93 -26.86
CA ASN A 209 13.16 -1.88 -27.40
C ASN A 209 12.40 -0.66 -27.94
N GLY A 210 11.08 -0.74 -28.08
CA GLY A 210 10.21 0.32 -28.58
C GLY A 210 9.86 1.39 -27.54
N GLY A 211 8.79 2.15 -27.79
CA GLY A 211 8.34 3.19 -26.88
C GLY A 211 9.29 4.38 -26.80
N THR A 212 9.69 4.88 -27.98
CA THR A 212 10.59 6.04 -28.11
C THR A 212 9.83 7.37 -28.19
N THR A 213 8.53 7.32 -28.47
CA THR A 213 7.63 8.49 -28.50
C THR A 213 6.57 8.40 -27.42
N GLN A 214 6.00 9.54 -26.99
CA GLN A 214 4.94 9.57 -26.00
C GLN A 214 3.74 8.73 -26.45
N ALA A 215 3.32 8.81 -27.71
CA ALA A 215 2.21 8.01 -28.25
C ALA A 215 2.45 6.50 -28.13
N GLN A 216 3.67 6.02 -28.37
CA GLN A 216 4.02 4.60 -28.17
C GLN A 216 4.01 4.23 -26.68
N ILE A 217 4.52 5.10 -25.80
CA ILE A 217 4.46 4.89 -24.34
C ILE A 217 3.01 4.80 -23.87
N ASP A 218 2.12 5.65 -24.38
CA ASP A 218 0.70 5.63 -24.03
C ASP A 218 0.03 4.31 -24.48
N ILE A 219 0.34 3.81 -25.68
CA ILE A 219 -0.12 2.50 -26.14
C ILE A 219 0.36 1.39 -25.20
N LEU A 220 1.66 1.37 -24.86
CA LEU A 220 2.23 0.37 -23.97
C LEU A 220 1.57 0.43 -22.58
N ASN A 221 1.40 1.63 -22.02
CA ASN A 221 0.82 1.81 -20.70
C ASN A 221 -0.67 1.42 -20.66
N ASN A 222 -1.47 1.91 -21.62
CA ASN A 222 -2.91 1.68 -21.62
C ASN A 222 -3.24 0.23 -21.96
N GLY A 223 -2.51 -0.39 -22.90
CA GLY A 223 -2.72 -1.78 -23.23
C GLY A 223 -2.24 -2.74 -22.14
N THR A 224 -1.11 -2.45 -21.46
CA THR A 224 -0.64 -3.29 -20.37
C THR A 224 -1.51 -3.11 -19.10
N PHE A 225 -1.99 -1.88 -18.85
CA PHE A 225 -2.74 -1.49 -17.66
C PHE A 225 -4.00 -0.72 -18.08
N PRO A 226 -5.09 -1.43 -18.44
CA PRO A 226 -6.31 -0.83 -18.95
C PRO A 226 -6.94 0.10 -17.91
N LEU A 227 -7.54 1.19 -18.38
CA LEU A 227 -8.20 2.17 -17.51
C LEU A 227 -9.69 1.84 -17.30
N ASN A 228 -10.31 1.18 -18.27
CA ASN A 228 -11.73 0.84 -18.21
C ASN A 228 -11.95 -0.65 -18.47
N ALA A 229 -12.99 -1.21 -17.87
CA ALA A 229 -13.44 -2.56 -18.22
C ALA A 229 -13.99 -2.58 -19.66
N GLY A 230 -13.69 -3.67 -20.39
CA GLY A 230 -14.09 -3.87 -21.77
C GLY A 230 -13.08 -3.37 -22.81
N GLU A 231 -11.94 -2.80 -22.40
CA GLU A 231 -10.85 -2.48 -23.30
C GLU A 231 -10.22 -3.76 -23.84
N SER A 232 -9.98 -3.82 -25.16
CA SER A 232 -9.43 -5.00 -25.84
C SER A 232 -8.07 -4.68 -26.43
N HIS A 233 -7.05 -5.42 -26.02
CA HIS A 233 -5.67 -5.22 -26.43
C HIS A 233 -5.04 -6.53 -26.91
N THR A 234 -4.14 -6.44 -27.87
CA THR A 234 -3.43 -7.57 -28.48
C THR A 234 -1.98 -7.60 -28.02
N PHE A 235 -1.54 -8.75 -27.56
CA PHE A 235 -0.21 -8.97 -27.02
C PHE A 235 0.52 -10.03 -27.84
N THR A 236 1.80 -9.82 -28.14
CA THR A 236 2.71 -10.93 -28.41
C THR A 236 3.41 -11.27 -27.10
N VAL A 237 3.31 -12.52 -26.69
CA VAL A 237 3.87 -13.02 -25.43
C VAL A 237 4.85 -14.16 -25.67
N GLN A 238 5.82 -14.31 -24.77
CA GLN A 238 6.73 -15.46 -24.71
C GLN A 238 6.56 -16.18 -23.38
N TYR A 239 6.17 -17.44 -23.45
CA TYR A 239 6.01 -18.32 -22.29
C TYR A 239 7.37 -18.79 -21.73
N PRO A 240 7.41 -19.34 -20.49
CA PRO A 240 8.64 -19.88 -19.90
C PRO A 240 9.34 -20.98 -20.74
N ASP A 241 8.59 -21.72 -21.55
CA ASP A 241 9.09 -22.73 -22.49
C ASP A 241 9.67 -22.13 -23.80
N ASN A 242 9.78 -20.79 -23.88
CA ASN A 242 10.18 -19.99 -25.03
C ASN A 242 9.20 -19.99 -26.22
N SER A 243 8.07 -20.67 -26.15
CA SER A 243 7.04 -20.55 -27.18
C SER A 243 6.45 -19.13 -27.20
N GLN A 244 6.10 -18.65 -28.40
CA GLN A 244 5.49 -17.33 -28.56
C GLN A 244 4.09 -17.46 -29.12
N ARG A 245 3.19 -16.60 -28.65
CA ARG A 245 1.80 -16.52 -29.14
C ARG A 245 1.33 -15.08 -29.21
N SER A 246 0.44 -14.83 -30.17
CA SER A 246 -0.40 -13.63 -30.18
C SER A 246 -1.68 -13.95 -29.42
N ILE A 247 -2.03 -13.13 -28.43
CA ILE A 247 -3.24 -13.27 -27.63
C ILE A 247 -4.00 -11.94 -27.57
N THR A 248 -5.30 -12.01 -27.46
CA THR A 248 -6.16 -10.84 -27.18
C THR A 248 -6.73 -10.99 -25.79
N LEU A 249 -6.59 -9.95 -24.97
CA LEU A 249 -7.18 -9.83 -23.65
C LEU A 249 -8.22 -8.72 -23.68
N VAL A 250 -9.36 -8.98 -23.04
CA VAL A 250 -10.39 -7.98 -22.77
C VAL A 250 -10.41 -7.72 -21.29
N SER A 251 -10.21 -6.49 -20.87
CA SER A 251 -10.24 -6.13 -19.44
C SER A 251 -11.62 -6.30 -18.86
N ALA A 252 -11.68 -6.67 -17.58
CA ALA A 252 -12.91 -6.79 -16.82
C ALA A 252 -12.85 -5.97 -15.54
N ALA A 253 -13.99 -5.58 -15.00
CA ALA A 253 -14.08 -5.00 -13.66
C ALA A 253 -13.88 -6.14 -12.64
N LEU A 254 -12.70 -6.22 -12.04
CA LEU A 254 -12.31 -7.28 -11.13
C LEU A 254 -12.10 -6.74 -9.73
N VAL A 255 -12.59 -7.48 -8.74
CA VAL A 255 -12.28 -7.24 -7.32
C VAL A 255 -10.99 -7.98 -6.98
N GLU A 256 -10.08 -7.34 -6.28
CA GLU A 256 -8.86 -7.97 -5.82
C GLU A 256 -9.16 -9.15 -4.87
N SER A 257 -8.50 -10.29 -5.10
CA SER A 257 -8.57 -11.46 -4.21
C SER A 257 -7.37 -11.43 -3.25
N PRO A 258 -7.55 -11.08 -1.97
CA PRO A 258 -6.44 -11.01 -1.02
C PRO A 258 -5.70 -12.34 -0.85
N VAL A 259 -6.42 -13.45 -0.71
CA VAL A 259 -5.88 -14.81 -0.85
C VAL A 259 -6.06 -15.23 -2.30
N ASN A 260 -4.96 -15.27 -3.04
CA ASN A 260 -4.98 -15.61 -4.46
C ASN A 260 -5.02 -17.12 -4.69
N ARG A 261 -4.32 -17.90 -3.84
CA ARG A 261 -4.19 -19.36 -3.99
C ARG A 261 -4.01 -20.05 -2.65
N THR A 262 -4.58 -21.25 -2.54
CA THR A 262 -4.32 -22.18 -1.44
C THR A 262 -3.99 -23.56 -2.01
N ALA A 263 -3.15 -24.33 -1.31
CA ALA A 263 -2.86 -25.71 -1.63
C ALA A 263 -2.57 -26.51 -0.36
N VAL A 264 -2.79 -27.82 -0.41
CA VAL A 264 -2.31 -28.79 0.59
C VAL A 264 -1.27 -29.67 -0.07
N LEU A 265 -0.06 -29.63 0.45
CA LEU A 265 1.10 -30.34 -0.08
C LEU A 265 1.36 -31.57 0.79
N HIS A 266 1.19 -32.77 0.20
CA HIS A 266 1.45 -34.02 0.88
C HIS A 266 2.94 -34.33 0.90
N THR A 267 3.54 -34.42 2.09
CA THR A 267 4.95 -34.77 2.27
C THR A 267 5.11 -36.01 3.14
N SER A 268 6.27 -36.65 3.09
CA SER A 268 6.57 -37.83 3.91
C SER A 268 6.54 -37.55 5.43
N SER A 269 6.63 -36.27 5.84
CA SER A 269 6.62 -35.81 7.24
C SER A 269 5.31 -35.10 7.64
N GLY A 270 4.23 -35.34 6.87
CA GLY A 270 2.91 -34.74 7.10
C GLY A 270 2.57 -33.64 6.13
N ASP A 271 1.31 -33.24 6.12
CA ASP A 271 0.74 -32.30 5.19
C ASP A 271 1.15 -30.86 5.53
N VAL A 272 1.43 -30.06 4.50
CA VAL A 272 1.80 -28.64 4.61
C VAL A 272 0.76 -27.82 3.87
N GLY A 273 0.15 -26.88 4.58
CA GLY A 273 -0.72 -25.87 3.97
C GLY A 273 0.11 -24.80 3.26
N TYR A 274 -0.33 -24.38 2.09
CA TYR A 274 0.22 -23.22 1.38
C TYR A 274 -0.88 -22.19 1.18
N ILE A 275 -0.58 -20.92 1.52
CA ILE A 275 -1.49 -19.79 1.36
C ILE A 275 -0.71 -18.64 0.69
N LEU A 276 -1.07 -18.31 -0.57
CA LEU A 276 -0.60 -17.09 -1.23
C LEU A 276 -1.51 -15.94 -0.83
N PHE A 277 -0.99 -15.02 -0.04
CA PHE A 277 -1.72 -13.89 0.49
C PHE A 277 -1.07 -12.57 0.07
N ASN A 278 -1.75 -11.79 -0.78
CA ASN A 278 -1.17 -10.68 -1.51
C ASN A 278 -1.37 -9.31 -0.85
N THR A 279 -2.34 -9.16 0.07
CA THR A 279 -2.61 -7.85 0.67
C THR A 279 -3.46 -7.94 1.93
N PHE A 280 -3.15 -7.10 2.92
CA PHE A 280 -3.98 -6.84 4.11
C PHE A 280 -4.90 -5.62 3.93
N SER A 281 -4.76 -4.85 2.84
CA SER A 281 -5.39 -3.52 2.72
C SER A 281 -6.91 -3.54 2.60
N PRO A 282 -7.57 -4.38 1.76
CA PRO A 282 -9.01 -4.35 1.66
C PRO A 282 -9.66 -5.04 2.85
N PHE A 283 -10.84 -4.59 3.23
CA PHE A 283 -11.61 -5.21 4.32
C PHE A 283 -11.94 -6.69 4.06
N SER A 284 -12.01 -7.09 2.80
CA SER A 284 -12.19 -8.49 2.39
C SER A 284 -11.06 -9.43 2.79
N SER A 285 -9.90 -8.90 3.22
CA SER A 285 -8.74 -9.69 3.68
C SER A 285 -9.06 -10.54 4.91
N GLU A 286 -9.86 -10.02 5.86
CA GLU A 286 -10.29 -10.76 7.05
C GLU A 286 -10.99 -12.07 6.66
N LYS A 287 -12.06 -11.96 5.85
CA LYS A 287 -12.82 -13.14 5.41
C LYS A 287 -11.97 -14.11 4.61
N ALA A 288 -11.18 -13.62 3.68
CA ALA A 288 -10.34 -14.46 2.83
C ALA A 288 -9.33 -15.31 3.65
N LEU A 289 -8.74 -14.73 4.69
CA LEU A 289 -7.83 -15.45 5.59
C LEU A 289 -8.57 -16.43 6.48
N VAL A 290 -9.74 -16.05 7.03
CA VAL A 290 -10.57 -16.97 7.84
C VAL A 290 -10.94 -18.20 7.04
N ASP A 291 -11.37 -18.03 5.78
CA ASP A 291 -11.73 -19.15 4.88
C ASP A 291 -10.51 -20.02 4.55
N ALA A 292 -9.35 -19.41 4.28
CA ALA A 292 -8.11 -20.12 3.98
C ALA A 292 -7.62 -20.96 5.19
N ILE A 293 -7.64 -20.40 6.39
CA ILE A 293 -7.25 -21.10 7.61
C ILE A 293 -8.24 -22.21 7.95
N ALA A 294 -9.54 -22.01 7.75
CA ALA A 294 -10.55 -23.06 7.92
C ALA A 294 -10.31 -24.24 6.97
N LEU A 295 -9.92 -23.97 5.72
CA LEU A 295 -9.53 -25.00 4.76
C LEU A 295 -8.29 -25.77 5.25
N MET A 296 -7.24 -25.11 5.71
CA MET A 296 -6.03 -25.74 6.24
C MET A 296 -6.36 -26.61 7.46
N LYS A 297 -7.20 -26.11 8.37
CA LYS A 297 -7.63 -26.84 9.55
C LYS A 297 -8.44 -28.09 9.20
N THR A 298 -9.37 -27.99 8.26
CA THR A 298 -10.18 -29.12 7.78
C THR A 298 -9.32 -30.23 7.19
N ASN A 299 -8.22 -29.87 6.51
CA ASN A 299 -7.26 -30.81 5.95
C ASN A 299 -6.22 -31.30 6.96
N GLY A 300 -6.25 -30.82 8.20
CA GLY A 300 -5.36 -31.29 9.27
C GLY A 300 -3.88 -31.06 9.00
N VAL A 301 -3.52 -29.94 8.38
CA VAL A 301 -2.11 -29.64 8.04
C VAL A 301 -1.24 -29.58 9.29
N ASN A 302 -0.03 -30.09 9.19
CA ASN A 302 0.95 -30.14 10.27
C ASN A 302 1.82 -28.88 10.36
N ASP A 303 1.96 -28.15 9.27
CA ASP A 303 2.69 -26.90 9.14
C ASP A 303 2.01 -26.02 8.08
N VAL A 304 2.35 -24.72 8.06
CA VAL A 304 1.87 -23.79 7.05
C VAL A 304 3.01 -22.97 6.45
N VAL A 305 2.95 -22.78 5.14
CA VAL A 305 3.73 -21.81 4.38
C VAL A 305 2.81 -20.65 4.02
N ILE A 306 3.10 -19.47 4.53
CA ILE A 306 2.41 -18.23 4.16
C ILE A 306 3.29 -17.49 3.15
N ASP A 307 2.79 -17.38 1.93
CA ASP A 307 3.51 -16.69 0.86
C ASP A 307 3.13 -15.21 0.84
N LEU A 308 4.01 -14.39 1.37
CA LEU A 308 3.89 -12.93 1.46
C LEU A 308 4.83 -12.21 0.48
N ARG A 309 5.41 -12.90 -0.51
CA ARG A 309 6.44 -12.32 -1.41
C ARG A 309 5.96 -11.09 -2.18
N TYR A 310 4.65 -10.92 -2.35
CA TYR A 310 4.07 -9.75 -3.04
C TYR A 310 3.15 -8.93 -2.14
N ASN A 311 3.16 -9.18 -0.82
CA ASN A 311 2.28 -8.53 0.14
C ASN A 311 2.95 -7.32 0.78
N GLY A 312 2.53 -6.13 0.40
CA GLY A 312 3.05 -4.88 0.95
C GLY A 312 2.53 -4.51 2.34
N GLY A 313 1.55 -5.22 2.88
CA GLY A 313 0.96 -4.90 4.18
C GLY A 313 -0.52 -4.54 4.11
N GLY A 314 -0.96 -3.62 4.97
CA GLY A 314 -2.33 -3.14 5.13
C GLY A 314 -2.78 -3.13 6.59
N LEU A 315 -3.98 -3.63 6.87
CA LEU A 315 -4.63 -3.61 8.19
C LEU A 315 -3.84 -4.40 9.24
N LEU A 316 -3.32 -3.71 10.24
CA LEU A 316 -2.57 -4.32 11.33
C LEU A 316 -3.46 -5.25 12.18
N ALA A 317 -4.73 -4.91 12.31
CA ALA A 317 -5.71 -5.73 12.99
C ALA A 317 -5.86 -7.12 12.34
N VAL A 318 -5.93 -7.20 11.01
CA VAL A 318 -5.99 -8.46 10.25
C VAL A 318 -4.66 -9.23 10.36
N ALA A 319 -3.52 -8.55 10.46
CA ALA A 319 -2.24 -9.20 10.72
C ALA A 319 -2.19 -9.86 12.10
N SER A 320 -2.80 -9.22 13.11
CA SER A 320 -2.97 -9.81 14.44
C SER A 320 -3.88 -11.05 14.41
N GLU A 321 -5.02 -10.98 13.72
CA GLU A 321 -5.92 -12.14 13.53
C GLU A 321 -5.21 -13.30 12.85
N LEU A 322 -4.48 -13.05 11.73
CA LEU A 322 -3.70 -14.08 11.03
C LEU A 322 -2.67 -14.73 11.98
N SER A 323 -1.98 -13.93 12.77
CA SER A 323 -0.99 -14.42 13.72
C SER A 323 -1.63 -15.31 14.79
N TYR A 324 -2.80 -14.93 15.31
CA TYR A 324 -3.58 -15.80 16.20
C TYR A 324 -4.03 -17.08 15.49
N MET A 325 -4.55 -16.98 14.29
CA MET A 325 -5.03 -18.14 13.53
C MET A 325 -3.91 -19.14 13.22
N ILE A 326 -2.67 -18.71 13.08
CA ILE A 326 -1.50 -19.59 12.96
C ILE A 326 -1.16 -20.22 14.31
N ALA A 327 -0.91 -19.40 15.34
CA ALA A 327 -0.29 -19.80 16.60
C ALA A 327 -1.27 -20.37 17.63
N GLY A 328 -2.52 -19.90 17.65
CA GLY A 328 -3.55 -20.29 18.59
C GLY A 328 -3.34 -19.79 20.01
N SER A 329 -4.35 -20.00 20.88
CA SER A 329 -4.37 -19.50 22.25
C SER A 329 -3.25 -20.06 23.14
N SER A 330 -2.78 -21.29 22.86
CA SER A 330 -1.71 -21.91 23.66
C SER A 330 -0.37 -21.15 23.59
N ARG A 331 -0.18 -20.33 22.56
CA ARG A 331 1.06 -19.55 22.35
C ARG A 331 0.83 -18.06 22.47
N THR A 332 -0.39 -17.58 22.24
CA THR A 332 -0.68 -16.15 22.24
C THR A 332 -1.28 -15.65 23.56
N ALA A 333 -1.74 -16.57 24.44
CA ALA A 333 -2.28 -16.18 25.74
C ALA A 333 -1.22 -15.50 26.62
N GLY A 334 -1.53 -14.31 27.10
CA GLY A 334 -0.62 -13.49 27.92
C GLY A 334 0.42 -12.71 27.11
N HIS A 335 0.42 -12.81 25.79
CA HIS A 335 1.28 -12.05 24.89
C HIS A 335 0.48 -10.99 24.13
N ASN A 336 1.14 -9.87 23.82
CA ASN A 336 0.64 -8.86 22.91
C ASN A 336 1.22 -9.08 21.52
N PHE A 337 0.39 -8.83 20.49
CA PHE A 337 0.84 -8.87 19.11
C PHE A 337 1.86 -7.76 18.84
N GLU A 338 1.52 -6.54 19.30
CA GLU A 338 2.35 -5.37 19.10
C GLU A 338 1.99 -4.25 20.10
N SER A 339 3.00 -3.48 20.52
CA SER A 339 2.83 -2.19 21.19
C SER A 339 3.29 -1.08 20.26
N LEU A 340 2.61 0.07 20.31
CA LEU A 340 2.94 1.22 19.48
C LEU A 340 3.85 2.18 20.25
N GLN A 341 4.91 2.63 19.63
CA GLN A 341 5.81 3.66 20.14
C GLN A 341 5.64 4.92 19.30
N PHE A 342 5.05 5.94 19.87
CA PHE A 342 4.85 7.26 19.27
C PHE A 342 6.06 8.18 19.52
N ASN A 343 5.99 9.43 19.06
CA ASN A 343 6.99 10.44 19.37
C ASN A 343 7.06 10.74 20.88
N ALA A 344 8.14 11.37 21.31
CA ALA A 344 8.40 11.61 22.73
C ALA A 344 7.35 12.49 23.43
N ALA A 345 6.64 13.36 22.71
CA ALA A 345 5.62 14.25 23.25
C ALA A 345 4.32 13.50 23.61
N ALA A 346 4.06 12.35 23.00
CA ALA A 346 2.85 11.56 23.22
C ALA A 346 2.82 10.89 24.61
N GLY A 347 3.98 10.55 25.18
CA GLY A 347 4.05 9.85 26.46
C GLY A 347 3.34 8.50 26.44
N SER A 348 2.36 8.32 27.32
CA SER A 348 1.50 7.11 27.40
C SER A 348 0.18 7.25 26.64
N THR A 349 0.01 8.31 25.86
CA THR A 349 -1.21 8.62 25.13
C THR A 349 -0.98 8.37 23.63
N ASP A 350 -1.98 7.84 22.95
CA ASP A 350 -2.02 7.83 21.49
C ASP A 350 -2.33 9.26 21.01
N PRO A 351 -1.43 9.94 20.30
CA PRO A 351 -1.59 11.35 19.93
C PRO A 351 -2.67 11.59 18.86
N VAL A 352 -3.15 10.52 18.22
CA VAL A 352 -4.19 10.61 17.19
C VAL A 352 -5.58 10.43 17.80
N THR A 353 -5.74 9.41 18.64
CA THR A 353 -7.03 9.09 19.25
C THR A 353 -7.27 9.83 20.57
N GLY A 354 -6.23 10.35 21.20
CA GLY A 354 -6.27 10.94 22.55
C GLY A 354 -6.49 9.93 23.68
N GLY A 355 -6.60 8.64 23.34
CA GLY A 355 -6.78 7.56 24.30
C GLY A 355 -5.47 7.07 24.93
N ALA A 356 -5.57 6.14 25.88
CA ALA A 356 -4.39 5.46 26.41
C ALA A 356 -3.75 4.59 25.30
N ASN A 357 -2.43 4.67 25.18
CA ASN A 357 -1.67 3.79 24.28
C ASN A 357 -1.61 2.38 24.88
N THR A 358 -2.54 1.53 24.45
CA THR A 358 -2.63 0.13 24.90
C THR A 358 -2.06 -0.82 23.85
N PRO A 359 -1.36 -1.89 24.27
CA PRO A 359 -0.87 -2.90 23.33
C PRO A 359 -2.01 -3.54 22.51
N THR A 360 -1.75 -3.81 21.25
CA THR A 360 -2.61 -4.60 20.37
C THR A 360 -2.51 -6.07 20.76
N PRO A 361 -3.62 -6.72 21.16
CA PRO A 361 -3.60 -8.15 21.49
C PRO A 361 -3.47 -8.99 20.20
N PHE A 362 -3.23 -10.30 20.36
CA PHE A 362 -3.57 -11.27 19.31
C PHE A 362 -5.09 -11.43 19.29
N TYR A 363 -5.75 -10.91 18.23
CA TYR A 363 -7.21 -10.99 18.14
C TYR A 363 -7.65 -12.42 17.88
N ASN A 364 -8.38 -12.99 18.83
CA ASN A 364 -8.91 -14.35 18.78
C ASN A 364 -10.37 -14.43 18.33
N THR A 365 -10.95 -13.28 18.02
CA THR A 365 -12.29 -13.13 17.45
C THR A 365 -12.22 -12.22 16.25
N ALA A 366 -13.07 -12.47 15.26
CA ALA A 366 -13.20 -11.61 14.09
C ALA A 366 -13.59 -10.19 14.51
N LEU A 367 -13.01 -9.23 13.86
CA LEU A 367 -13.30 -7.81 14.08
C LEU A 367 -14.50 -7.33 13.26
N GLY A 368 -14.85 -8.06 12.19
CA GLY A 368 -16.03 -7.82 11.38
C GLY A 368 -15.82 -6.75 10.31
N PHE A 369 -14.66 -6.73 9.66
CA PHE A 369 -14.39 -5.86 8.53
C PHE A 369 -15.28 -6.19 7.32
N SER A 370 -15.38 -7.50 6.98
CA SER A 370 -16.19 -7.95 5.83
C SER A 370 -16.90 -9.28 6.08
N GLY A 371 -16.74 -9.87 7.25
CA GLY A 371 -17.18 -11.19 7.71
C GLY A 371 -16.02 -12.08 8.11
N PRO A 372 -16.18 -12.97 9.08
CA PRO A 372 -17.39 -13.22 9.84
C PRO A 372 -17.82 -12.03 10.71
N ALA A 373 -19.01 -12.14 11.36
CA ALA A 373 -19.50 -11.07 12.22
C ALA A 373 -18.54 -10.79 13.38
N ALA A 374 -18.43 -9.54 13.78
CA ALA A 374 -17.58 -9.13 14.88
C ALA A 374 -17.87 -9.94 16.16
N GLY A 375 -16.80 -10.40 16.84
CA GLY A 375 -16.89 -11.24 18.02
C GLY A 375 -17.01 -12.75 17.74
N THR A 376 -17.10 -13.17 16.47
CA THR A 376 -17.05 -14.58 16.09
C THR A 376 -15.67 -15.16 16.41
N ALA A 377 -15.61 -16.26 17.15
CA ALA A 377 -14.34 -16.91 17.49
C ALA A 377 -13.58 -17.37 16.24
N LEU A 378 -12.32 -17.00 16.14
CA LEU A 378 -11.45 -17.40 15.05
C LEU A 378 -10.92 -18.82 15.28
N GLN A 379 -10.93 -19.63 14.22
CA GLN A 379 -10.27 -20.94 14.25
C GLN A 379 -8.75 -20.75 14.20
N SER A 380 -8.00 -21.63 14.87
CA SER A 380 -6.55 -21.61 14.80
C SER A 380 -5.96 -22.98 14.46
N LEU A 381 -4.79 -22.96 13.82
CA LEU A 381 -4.02 -24.15 13.47
C LEU A 381 -3.21 -24.68 14.68
N ASN A 382 -2.96 -23.82 15.68
CA ASN A 382 -2.15 -24.10 16.89
C ASN A 382 -0.71 -24.56 16.56
N LEU A 383 -0.11 -23.98 15.52
CA LEU A 383 1.22 -24.37 15.05
C LEU A 383 2.33 -23.71 15.87
N PRO A 384 3.42 -24.45 16.20
CA PRO A 384 4.58 -23.92 16.91
C PRO A 384 5.50 -23.12 16.02
N ARG A 385 5.33 -23.20 14.71
CA ARG A 385 6.19 -22.62 13.69
C ARG A 385 5.43 -22.26 12.44
N VAL A 386 6.02 -21.36 11.65
CA VAL A 386 5.51 -20.92 10.35
C VAL A 386 6.67 -20.66 9.39
N TYR A 387 6.46 -20.98 8.11
CA TYR A 387 7.39 -20.65 7.03
C TYR A 387 6.81 -19.49 6.24
N VAL A 388 7.58 -18.41 6.09
CA VAL A 388 7.17 -17.20 5.38
C VAL A 388 8.01 -17.07 4.11
N LEU A 389 7.36 -17.04 2.95
CA LEU A 389 8.05 -16.71 1.70
C LEU A 389 8.03 -15.20 1.52
N SER A 390 9.20 -14.60 1.27
CA SER A 390 9.36 -13.15 1.26
C SER A 390 10.23 -12.62 0.11
N THR A 391 9.95 -11.37 -0.26
CA THR A 391 10.81 -10.55 -1.11
C THR A 391 10.88 -9.13 -0.53
N SER A 392 11.61 -8.23 -1.20
CA SER A 392 11.62 -6.79 -0.84
C SER A 392 10.24 -6.11 -0.93
N ASN A 393 9.23 -6.79 -1.49
CA ASN A 393 7.84 -6.33 -1.48
C ASN A 393 7.05 -6.80 -0.25
N THR A 394 7.62 -7.68 0.58
CA THR A 394 7.04 -8.09 1.86
C THR A 394 7.27 -6.98 2.87
N CYS A 395 6.20 -6.27 3.26
CA CYS A 395 6.34 -4.99 3.94
C CYS A 395 5.30 -4.81 5.07
N SER A 396 5.63 -3.97 6.05
CA SER A 396 4.67 -3.37 6.97
C SER A 396 3.87 -4.41 7.79
N ALA A 397 2.55 -4.55 7.61
CA ALA A 397 1.72 -5.54 8.32
C ALA A 397 2.21 -6.99 8.10
N SER A 398 2.80 -7.32 6.93
CA SER A 398 3.46 -8.61 6.69
C SER A 398 4.68 -8.81 7.60
N GLU A 399 5.46 -7.77 7.82
CA GLU A 399 6.60 -7.79 8.74
C GLU A 399 6.13 -7.82 10.20
N SER A 400 4.94 -7.25 10.51
CA SER A 400 4.34 -7.34 11.84
C SER A 400 3.92 -8.76 12.19
N VAL A 401 3.42 -9.55 11.21
CA VAL A 401 3.17 -11.00 11.41
C VAL A 401 4.45 -11.70 11.82
N ILE A 402 5.57 -11.46 11.11
CA ILE A 402 6.87 -12.03 11.43
C ILE A 402 7.31 -11.61 12.83
N ASN A 403 7.23 -10.31 13.14
CA ASN A 403 7.71 -9.75 14.40
C ASN A 403 6.84 -10.17 15.60
N GLY A 404 5.51 -10.10 15.47
CA GLY A 404 4.56 -10.44 16.52
C GLY A 404 4.62 -11.92 16.89
N LEU A 405 4.66 -12.83 15.89
CA LEU A 405 4.81 -14.26 16.13
C LEU A 405 6.11 -14.60 16.87
N ARG A 406 7.23 -13.95 16.49
CA ARG A 406 8.52 -14.10 17.20
C ARG A 406 8.45 -13.59 18.64
N GLY A 407 7.69 -12.51 18.88
CA GLY A 407 7.43 -12.00 20.24
C GLY A 407 6.67 -12.98 21.12
N ALA A 408 5.81 -13.82 20.54
CA ALA A 408 5.06 -14.88 21.22
C ALA A 408 5.77 -16.26 21.19
N ASN A 409 7.08 -16.30 20.93
CA ASN A 409 7.90 -17.52 20.88
C ASN A 409 7.39 -18.56 19.85
N VAL A 410 6.87 -18.09 18.72
CA VAL A 410 6.59 -18.93 17.55
C VAL A 410 7.81 -18.93 16.65
N ASP A 411 8.25 -20.10 16.22
CA ASP A 411 9.40 -20.22 15.31
C ASP A 411 9.02 -19.72 13.90
N VAL A 412 9.59 -18.62 13.48
CA VAL A 412 9.39 -18.05 12.14
C VAL A 412 10.62 -18.34 11.29
N SER A 413 10.43 -19.03 10.17
CA SER A 413 11.47 -19.26 9.17
C SER A 413 11.19 -18.42 7.91
N LEU A 414 12.16 -17.61 7.48
CA LEU A 414 12.05 -16.73 6.32
C LEU A 414 12.76 -17.35 5.12
N ILE A 415 12.02 -17.54 4.04
CA ILE A 415 12.53 -18.14 2.80
C ILE A 415 12.38 -17.12 1.66
N GLY A 416 13.48 -16.83 0.97
CA GLY A 416 13.46 -15.87 -0.14
C GLY A 416 14.48 -14.77 0.00
N SER A 417 14.10 -13.52 -0.23
CA SER A 417 14.98 -12.35 -0.02
C SER A 417 14.56 -11.55 1.21
N GLY A 418 15.33 -10.52 1.52
CA GLY A 418 15.03 -9.61 2.62
C GLY A 418 13.72 -8.86 2.40
N THR A 419 13.01 -8.56 3.50
CA THR A 419 11.79 -7.74 3.52
C THR A 419 12.12 -6.25 3.38
N CYS A 420 11.10 -5.38 3.23
CA CYS A 420 11.32 -3.97 2.91
C CYS A 420 11.88 -3.13 4.07
N GLY A 421 11.59 -3.50 5.32
CA GLY A 421 12.05 -2.74 6.49
C GLY A 421 11.14 -1.59 6.89
N LYS A 422 9.85 -1.85 7.11
CA LYS A 422 8.86 -0.85 7.56
C LYS A 422 8.25 -1.22 8.91
N PRO A 423 8.97 -1.03 10.04
CA PRO A 423 8.38 -1.18 11.38
C PRO A 423 7.38 -0.07 11.72
N TYR A 424 7.16 0.85 10.84
CA TYR A 424 6.43 2.10 11.03
C TYR A 424 5.02 2.02 10.50
N GLY A 425 4.13 2.81 11.12
CA GLY A 425 2.75 2.91 10.68
C GLY A 425 2.14 4.29 10.94
N PHE A 426 0.86 4.39 10.59
CA PHE A 426 0.10 5.62 10.69
C PHE A 426 -1.40 5.35 10.85
N TYR A 427 -2.12 6.38 11.28
CA TYR A 427 -3.55 6.53 11.09
C TYR A 427 -3.75 7.42 9.84
N PRO A 428 -4.53 7.00 8.85
CA PRO A 428 -4.93 7.88 7.77
C PRO A 428 -5.66 9.10 8.31
N ALA A 429 -5.29 10.30 7.86
CA ALA A 429 -5.88 11.54 8.36
C ALA A 429 -6.55 12.31 7.22
N ASP A 430 -7.89 12.34 7.23
CA ASP A 430 -8.67 13.06 6.23
C ASP A 430 -8.77 14.53 6.60
N ASN A 431 -8.50 15.41 5.63
CA ASN A 431 -8.74 16.84 5.77
C ASN A 431 -8.98 17.48 4.40
N CYS A 432 -10.12 18.16 4.24
CA CYS A 432 -10.43 18.96 3.05
C CYS A 432 -10.33 18.20 1.72
N GLY A 433 -10.71 16.91 1.70
CA GLY A 433 -10.76 16.09 0.51
C GLY A 433 -9.51 15.29 0.19
N GLU A 434 -8.46 15.48 0.95
CA GLU A 434 -7.25 14.66 0.89
C GLU A 434 -7.14 13.76 2.12
N THR A 435 -6.57 12.59 1.95
CA THR A 435 -6.16 11.69 3.02
C THR A 435 -4.64 11.67 3.07
N TYR A 436 -4.09 12.04 4.21
CA TYR A 436 -2.65 12.18 4.46
C TYR A 436 -2.13 10.98 5.24
N PHE A 437 -0.96 10.51 4.82
CA PHE A 437 -0.28 9.35 5.40
C PHE A 437 1.11 9.77 5.87
N SER A 438 1.24 9.99 7.16
CA SER A 438 2.47 10.42 7.81
C SER A 438 2.85 9.41 8.89
N ILE A 439 4.10 9.00 8.97
CA ILE A 439 4.55 8.01 9.97
C ILE A 439 4.35 8.55 11.38
N GLN A 440 3.53 7.89 12.18
CA GLN A 440 3.19 8.33 13.54
C GLN A 440 3.73 7.40 14.63
N PHE A 441 3.93 6.13 14.32
CA PHE A 441 4.42 5.17 15.30
C PHE A 441 5.41 4.16 14.72
N LYS A 442 6.17 3.53 15.63
CA LYS A 442 6.93 2.31 15.40
C LYS A 442 6.29 1.18 16.20
N GLY A 443 6.09 0.03 15.57
CA GLY A 443 5.62 -1.18 16.25
C GLY A 443 6.75 -1.95 16.91
N ILE A 444 6.51 -2.40 18.14
CA ILE A 444 7.42 -3.27 18.89
C ILE A 444 6.64 -4.51 19.36
N ASN A 445 7.24 -5.70 19.26
CA ASN A 445 6.61 -6.94 19.71
C ASN A 445 6.62 -7.09 21.24
N ASP A 446 6.05 -8.17 21.75
CA ASP A 446 5.89 -8.41 23.19
C ASP A 446 7.20 -8.46 23.99
N VAL A 447 8.34 -8.77 23.34
CA VAL A 447 9.66 -8.73 23.97
C VAL A 447 10.41 -7.41 23.73
N GLY A 448 9.72 -6.37 23.24
CA GLY A 448 10.25 -5.02 23.05
C GLY A 448 11.07 -4.82 21.77
N PHE A 449 11.04 -5.77 20.81
CA PHE A 449 11.80 -5.66 19.58
C PHE A 449 10.98 -5.03 18.45
N GLY A 450 11.56 -4.02 17.75
CA GLY A 450 10.98 -3.32 16.60
C GLY A 450 12.03 -2.70 15.66
N ASP A 451 13.31 -3.00 15.85
CA ASP A 451 14.40 -2.37 15.09
C ASP A 451 14.76 -3.18 13.84
N TYR A 452 13.86 -3.15 12.83
CA TYR A 452 14.04 -3.80 11.54
C TYR A 452 13.82 -2.84 10.35
N ALA A 453 14.28 -1.60 10.47
CA ALA A 453 14.16 -0.59 9.41
C ALA A 453 14.88 -0.97 8.09
N ASP A 454 15.82 -1.91 8.13
CA ASP A 454 16.47 -2.50 6.96
C ASP A 454 15.94 -3.91 6.63
N GLY A 455 14.79 -4.29 7.19
CA GLY A 455 14.08 -5.54 6.93
C GLY A 455 14.56 -6.73 7.73
N PHE A 456 13.81 -7.83 7.63
CA PHE A 456 14.24 -9.16 8.04
C PHE A 456 14.94 -9.84 6.87
N ILE A 457 16.02 -10.58 7.12
CA ILE A 457 16.74 -11.33 6.10
C ILE A 457 16.94 -12.79 6.52
N PRO A 458 16.92 -13.75 5.58
CA PRO A 458 17.23 -15.15 5.89
C PRO A 458 18.64 -15.30 6.48
N GLN A 459 18.81 -16.31 7.36
CA GLN A 459 20.06 -16.52 8.10
C GLN A 459 21.29 -16.64 7.21
N ASN A 460 21.18 -17.31 6.05
CA ASN A 460 22.30 -17.51 5.12
C ASN A 460 22.37 -16.43 4.01
N SER A 461 21.62 -15.33 4.12
CA SER A 461 21.69 -14.21 3.17
C SER A 461 23.07 -13.59 3.12
N LEU A 462 23.49 -13.17 1.92
CA LEU A 462 24.74 -12.41 1.72
C LEU A 462 24.59 -10.90 1.97
N ALA A 463 23.37 -10.43 2.28
CA ALA A 463 23.11 -9.03 2.60
C ALA A 463 23.85 -8.62 3.88
N THR A 464 24.37 -7.39 3.91
CA THR A 464 25.13 -6.83 5.03
C THR A 464 24.28 -6.13 6.08
N TYR A 465 23.06 -5.74 5.71
CA TYR A 465 22.07 -5.06 6.57
C TYR A 465 20.82 -5.91 6.70
N GLY A 466 20.05 -5.62 7.74
CA GLY A 466 18.80 -6.33 8.06
C GLY A 466 18.94 -7.28 9.25
N VAL A 467 17.79 -7.66 9.81
CA VAL A 467 17.71 -8.55 10.97
C VAL A 467 17.68 -10.00 10.50
N ARG A 468 18.71 -10.77 10.87
CA ARG A 468 18.80 -12.20 10.51
C ARG A 468 17.82 -13.02 11.32
N ILE A 469 17.04 -13.83 10.63
CA ILE A 469 16.15 -14.83 11.23
C ILE A 469 16.36 -16.19 10.54
N PRO A 470 16.01 -17.31 11.18
CA PRO A 470 16.15 -18.64 10.59
C PRO A 470 15.52 -18.73 9.19
N GLY A 471 16.10 -19.54 8.30
CA GLY A 471 15.59 -19.74 6.95
C GLY A 471 16.63 -19.58 5.86
N CYS A 472 16.18 -19.55 4.61
CA CYS A 472 17.00 -19.71 3.42
C CYS A 472 16.88 -18.54 2.43
N ALA A 473 18.00 -17.97 2.01
CA ALA A 473 18.04 -17.04 0.91
C ALA A 473 17.84 -17.78 -0.42
N VAL A 474 16.78 -17.43 -1.15
CA VAL A 474 16.37 -18.04 -2.41
C VAL A 474 15.84 -16.96 -3.34
N ALA A 475 16.21 -17.03 -4.62
CA ALA A 475 15.66 -16.13 -5.63
C ALA A 475 14.20 -16.50 -5.97
N ASP A 476 13.42 -15.50 -6.37
CA ASP A 476 12.07 -15.73 -6.88
C ASP A 476 12.12 -16.48 -8.23
N ASP A 477 11.30 -17.51 -8.38
CA ASP A 477 11.28 -18.41 -9.53
C ASP A 477 10.09 -18.11 -10.45
N TYR A 478 10.38 -17.69 -11.66
CA TYR A 478 9.37 -17.38 -12.68
C TYR A 478 9.17 -18.51 -13.69
N THR A 479 9.70 -19.71 -13.45
CA THR A 479 9.55 -20.87 -14.32
C THR A 479 8.47 -21.84 -13.86
N HIS A 480 8.07 -21.73 -12.59
CA HIS A 480 7.02 -22.55 -11.97
C HIS A 480 5.90 -21.66 -11.41
N GLU A 481 4.68 -22.20 -11.41
CA GLU A 481 3.52 -21.54 -10.81
C GLU A 481 3.65 -21.47 -9.28
N LEU A 482 3.08 -20.42 -8.69
CA LEU A 482 3.04 -20.29 -7.23
C LEU A 482 2.19 -21.40 -6.61
N GLY A 483 2.71 -22.03 -5.56
CA GLY A 483 2.10 -23.20 -4.92
C GLY A 483 2.50 -24.54 -5.54
N ASP A 484 3.30 -24.57 -6.59
CA ASP A 484 3.97 -25.77 -7.07
C ASP A 484 5.12 -26.13 -6.11
N ALA A 485 5.18 -27.40 -5.67
CA ALA A 485 6.23 -27.88 -4.77
C ALA A 485 7.66 -27.78 -5.37
N ASN A 486 7.77 -27.67 -6.70
CA ASN A 486 9.03 -27.50 -7.42
C ASN A 486 9.43 -26.03 -7.57
N GLU A 487 8.53 -25.06 -7.25
CA GLU A 487 8.88 -23.64 -7.25
C GLU A 487 9.98 -23.39 -6.22
N ALA A 488 11.02 -22.66 -6.60
CA ALA A 488 12.28 -22.62 -5.85
C ALA A 488 12.14 -22.22 -4.37
N MET A 489 11.33 -21.20 -4.06
CA MET A 489 11.14 -20.76 -2.68
C MET A 489 10.30 -21.75 -1.89
N LEU A 490 9.23 -22.27 -2.46
CA LEU A 490 8.39 -23.28 -1.82
C LEU A 490 9.15 -24.60 -1.63
N SER A 491 9.89 -25.05 -2.63
CA SER A 491 10.78 -26.21 -2.54
C SER A 491 11.81 -26.07 -1.43
N ALA A 492 12.42 -24.87 -1.32
CA ALA A 492 13.37 -24.60 -0.25
C ALA A 492 12.70 -24.57 1.14
N ALA A 493 11.47 -24.07 1.26
CA ALA A 493 10.72 -24.10 2.51
C ALA A 493 10.42 -25.55 2.95
N LEU A 494 9.98 -26.40 2.01
CA LEU A 494 9.74 -27.81 2.26
C LEU A 494 11.03 -28.57 2.65
N GLY A 495 12.14 -28.27 1.95
CA GLY A 495 13.46 -28.85 2.27
C GLY A 495 13.98 -28.39 3.63
N TYR A 496 13.87 -27.11 3.94
CA TYR A 496 14.27 -26.57 5.25
C TYR A 496 13.43 -27.14 6.39
N ARG A 497 12.10 -27.31 6.16
CA ARG A 497 11.20 -28.00 7.09
C ARG A 497 11.64 -29.44 7.38
N ALA A 498 12.08 -30.15 6.36
CA ALA A 498 12.40 -31.57 6.47
C ALA A 498 13.74 -31.83 7.19
N ASN A 499 14.75 -30.99 6.97
CA ASN A 499 16.12 -31.28 7.42
C ASN A 499 16.93 -30.04 7.89
N GLY A 500 16.34 -28.85 7.89
CA GLY A 500 17.01 -27.60 8.31
C GLY A 500 18.08 -27.08 7.34
N SER A 501 18.21 -27.67 6.13
CA SER A 501 19.23 -27.26 5.18
C SER A 501 18.70 -26.29 4.13
N CYS A 502 19.58 -25.38 3.68
CA CYS A 502 19.30 -24.39 2.66
C CYS A 502 20.04 -24.69 1.36
N PRO A 503 19.46 -24.35 0.20
CA PRO A 503 20.23 -24.29 -1.03
C PRO A 503 21.32 -23.22 -0.94
N THR A 504 22.29 -23.25 -1.88
CA THR A 504 23.30 -22.18 -1.99
C THR A 504 22.59 -20.84 -2.21
N PRO A 505 22.88 -19.80 -1.38
CA PRO A 505 22.26 -18.52 -1.52
C PRO A 505 22.60 -17.91 -2.90
N PRO A 506 21.64 -17.22 -3.56
CA PRO A 506 21.91 -16.52 -4.79
C PRO A 506 22.95 -15.42 -4.53
N PRO A 507 23.77 -15.04 -5.54
CA PRO A 507 24.57 -13.83 -5.44
C PRO A 507 23.67 -12.69 -4.98
N SER A 508 24.18 -11.81 -4.11
CA SER A 508 23.42 -10.66 -3.67
C SER A 508 22.94 -9.86 -4.89
N SER A 509 21.72 -10.07 -5.33
CA SER A 509 21.07 -9.14 -6.24
C SER A 509 20.92 -7.86 -5.42
N LEU A 510 21.75 -6.87 -5.74
CA LEU A 510 21.52 -5.50 -5.36
C LEU A 510 20.03 -5.24 -5.61
N GLY A 511 19.32 -4.82 -4.57
CA GLY A 511 17.88 -4.56 -4.64
C GLY A 511 17.56 -3.77 -5.91
N MET A 512 16.38 -3.98 -6.49
CA MET A 512 15.98 -3.37 -7.76
C MET A 512 16.47 -1.92 -7.79
N ALA A 513 17.40 -1.64 -8.71
CA ALA A 513 17.96 -0.31 -8.85
C ALA A 513 16.80 0.68 -8.98
N SER A 514 16.77 1.67 -8.10
CA SER A 514 15.87 2.81 -8.25
C SER A 514 16.17 3.42 -9.61
N VAL A 515 15.27 3.21 -10.57
CA VAL A 515 15.43 3.77 -11.90
C VAL A 515 15.31 5.27 -11.78
N SER A 516 16.41 5.98 -11.90
CA SER A 516 16.43 7.43 -12.03
C SER A 516 15.61 7.80 -13.27
N ARG A 517 14.45 8.42 -13.07
CA ARG A 517 13.51 8.77 -14.14
C ARG A 517 13.94 10.08 -14.79
N SER A 518 14.57 9.99 -15.95
CA SER A 518 14.69 11.12 -16.87
C SER A 518 14.19 10.67 -18.24
N GLY A 519 12.98 11.08 -18.63
CA GLY A 519 12.36 10.82 -19.93
C GLY A 519 11.03 10.07 -19.86
N PRO A 520 10.31 9.91 -20.99
CA PRO A 520 9.06 9.15 -21.06
C PRO A 520 9.32 7.69 -20.65
N SER A 521 8.67 7.22 -19.60
CA SER A 521 8.84 5.86 -19.10
C SER A 521 7.50 5.11 -19.08
N ILE A 522 7.53 3.79 -19.34
CA ILE A 522 6.35 2.96 -19.13
C ILE A 522 6.06 2.86 -17.63
N LYS A 523 4.78 2.73 -17.28
CA LYS A 523 4.35 2.44 -15.90
C LYS A 523 5.03 1.16 -15.42
N THR A 524 5.46 1.12 -14.17
CA THR A 524 6.15 -0.06 -13.61
C THR A 524 5.17 -1.13 -13.16
N THR A 525 3.94 -0.76 -12.86
CA THR A 525 2.83 -1.66 -12.50
C THR A 525 1.50 -1.04 -12.98
N GLY A 526 0.42 -1.82 -12.98
CA GLY A 526 -0.94 -1.33 -13.25
C GLY A 526 -1.48 -0.36 -12.21
N ARG A 527 -0.82 -0.29 -11.07
CA ARG A 527 -1.26 0.51 -9.93
C ARG A 527 -0.66 1.90 -9.97
N SER A 528 -1.44 2.88 -9.50
CA SER A 528 -0.94 4.22 -9.24
C SER A 528 0.17 4.18 -8.17
N GLU A 529 0.98 5.22 -8.07
CA GLU A 529 1.99 5.33 -7.01
C GLU A 529 1.33 5.27 -5.63
N ALA A 530 0.17 5.91 -5.47
CA ALA A 530 -0.63 5.88 -4.25
C ALA A 530 -1.10 4.45 -3.89
N GLU A 531 -1.59 3.68 -4.86
CA GLU A 531 -1.97 2.27 -4.64
C GLU A 531 -0.80 1.39 -4.26
N GLN A 532 0.38 1.61 -4.87
CA GLN A 532 1.60 0.88 -4.49
C GLN A 532 2.00 1.19 -3.05
N ILE A 533 1.86 2.44 -2.63
CA ILE A 533 2.17 2.86 -1.27
C ILE A 533 1.10 2.36 -0.30
N LEU A 534 -0.19 2.39 -0.67
CA LEU A 534 -1.28 1.83 0.13
C LEU A 534 -1.08 0.35 0.44
N ARG A 535 -0.61 -0.44 -0.52
CA ARG A 535 -0.26 -1.85 -0.29
C ARG A 535 0.89 -2.05 0.70
N ASN A 536 1.72 -1.04 0.89
CA ASN A 536 2.80 -1.04 1.87
C ASN A 536 2.36 -0.42 3.21
N MET A 537 1.05 -0.32 3.47
CA MET A 537 0.53 0.33 4.66
C MET A 537 0.60 -0.55 5.91
N ARG A 538 0.77 0.12 7.03
CA ARG A 538 0.50 -0.37 8.37
C ARG A 538 -0.65 0.47 8.91
N ASP A 539 -1.86 -0.02 8.67
CA ASP A 539 -3.12 0.70 8.90
C ASP A 539 -3.77 0.22 10.20
N LEU A 540 -4.05 1.17 11.09
CA LEU A 540 -4.67 0.90 12.39
C LEU A 540 -6.19 0.98 12.38
N ARG A 541 -6.82 1.16 11.22
CA ARG A 541 -8.29 1.20 11.18
C ARG A 541 -8.90 -0.05 11.77
N MET A 542 -9.94 0.18 12.56
CA MET A 542 -10.81 -0.84 13.10
C MET A 542 -12.19 -0.76 12.44
N PRO A 543 -12.95 -1.87 12.33
CA PRO A 543 -14.30 -1.82 11.79
C PRO A 543 -15.16 -0.84 12.59
N ASN A 544 -16.00 -0.11 11.88
CA ASN A 544 -16.89 0.88 12.47
C ASN A 544 -17.91 0.20 13.41
N ARG A 545 -17.68 0.24 14.72
CA ARG A 545 -18.66 -0.18 15.73
C ARG A 545 -19.50 1.04 16.14
N GLY A 546 -20.34 1.57 15.20
CA GLY A 546 -21.41 2.53 15.54
C GLY A 546 -20.97 3.87 16.14
N GLY A 547 -19.72 4.23 16.04
CA GLY A 547 -19.15 5.51 16.46
C GLY A 547 -17.92 5.77 15.64
N ALA A 548 -17.88 6.88 14.91
CA ALA A 548 -16.75 7.25 14.09
C ALA A 548 -15.46 7.22 14.92
N VAL A 549 -14.59 6.26 14.65
CA VAL A 549 -13.15 6.41 14.90
C VAL A 549 -12.68 7.33 13.78
N ARG A 550 -12.63 8.60 14.11
CA ARG A 550 -12.06 9.67 13.26
C ARG A 550 -10.56 9.72 13.49
#